data_427d1a36dfc11d7893a9a17f6b35f64d
#
_entry.id   427d1a36dfc11d7893a9a17f6b35f64d
#
_cell.length_a   1.000
_cell.length_b   1.000
_cell.length_c   1.000
_cell.angle_alpha   90.00
_cell.angle_beta   90.00
_cell.angle_gamma   90.00
#
_symmetry.space_group_name_H-M   'P 1'
#
loop_
_entity.id
_entity.type
_entity.pdbx_description
1 polymer ?
#
loop_
_entity_poly.entity_id
_entity_poly.type
_entity_poly.pdbx_seq_one_letter_code
_entity_poly.pdbx_strand_id
1 'polypeptide(L)'
;MRHLPILILLLCGYSAAQTPDPTPIDARISGVVLNEQGKPVAGAVVYVLEDPSSFVDWARVETHCDSAGRFDFGEKLKDGIYQLYARKESGGYPDLASRFYEPLNFQPQTIQLFGDHPAEKATIRLEDKAAVLTGRVFDGDTGQPLNAGVYLSNLRNDSGLRIQLDSKGNFRGLIPAKTDVYIMVQEVDRDQEDWSIFTTTVNLDPGQTKRIDVSLFRAPVRSGDAQ
;
A
#
# COMPACT_ATOMS: atom_id res chain seq x y z
N MET A 1 -69.95 -44.17 -20.23
CA MET A 1 -68.99 -43.42 -21.09
C MET A 1 -68.52 -42.23 -20.27
N ARG A 2 -67.27 -42.29 -19.76
CA ARG A 2 -66.68 -41.22 -18.90
C ARG A 2 -65.60 -40.57 -19.77
N HIS A 3 -65.80 -39.29 -20.10
CA HIS A 3 -64.79 -38.46 -20.79
C HIS A 3 -63.79 -37.91 -19.78
N LEU A 4 -62.51 -38.22 -19.97
CA LEU A 4 -61.39 -37.73 -19.21
C LEU A 4 -60.82 -36.47 -19.92
N PRO A 5 -60.69 -35.31 -19.30
CA PRO A 5 -60.05 -34.17 -19.94
C PRO A 5 -58.52 -34.30 -19.86
N ILE A 6 -57.87 -34.19 -21.01
CA ILE A 6 -56.40 -34.09 -21.12
C ILE A 6 -55.96 -32.68 -20.78
N LEU A 7 -55.22 -32.53 -19.67
CA LEU A 7 -54.58 -31.28 -19.27
C LEU A 7 -53.23 -31.13 -19.97
N ILE A 8 -53.15 -30.22 -20.94
CA ILE A 8 -51.88 -29.87 -21.60
C ILE A 8 -51.18 -28.81 -20.78
N LEU A 9 -50.07 -29.18 -20.08
CA LEU A 9 -49.16 -28.27 -19.42
C LEU A 9 -48.22 -27.64 -20.48
N LEU A 10 -48.44 -26.36 -20.77
CA LEU A 10 -47.47 -25.51 -21.49
C LEU A 10 -46.29 -25.13 -20.59
N LEU A 11 -45.16 -25.80 -20.76
CA LEU A 11 -43.89 -25.41 -20.17
C LEU A 11 -43.33 -24.18 -20.95
N CYS A 12 -43.56 -22.95 -20.45
CA CYS A 12 -42.85 -21.78 -20.90
C CYS A 12 -41.40 -21.87 -20.41
N GLY A 13 -40.51 -22.28 -21.32
CA GLY A 13 -39.06 -22.22 -21.08
C GLY A 13 -38.62 -20.76 -21.01
N TYR A 14 -38.24 -20.30 -19.81
CA TYR A 14 -37.49 -19.05 -19.65
C TYR A 14 -36.07 -19.27 -20.18
N SER A 15 -35.80 -18.87 -21.43
CA SER A 15 -34.44 -18.64 -21.89
C SER A 15 -33.89 -17.41 -21.16
N ALA A 16 -33.07 -17.64 -20.15
CA ALA A 16 -32.23 -16.59 -19.62
C ALA A 16 -31.30 -16.11 -20.75
N ALA A 17 -31.55 -14.92 -21.26
CA ALA A 17 -30.64 -14.26 -22.18
C ALA A 17 -29.33 -14.05 -21.40
N GLN A 18 -28.29 -14.84 -21.75
CA GLN A 18 -26.94 -14.57 -21.31
C GLN A 18 -26.55 -13.21 -21.87
N THR A 19 -26.35 -12.21 -20.99
CA THR A 19 -25.69 -10.97 -21.36
C THR A 19 -24.34 -11.35 -21.94
N PRO A 20 -24.02 -10.96 -23.19
CA PRO A 20 -22.72 -11.27 -23.77
C PRO A 20 -21.63 -10.72 -22.83
N ASP A 21 -20.66 -11.57 -22.51
CA ASP A 21 -19.45 -11.17 -21.78
C ASP A 21 -18.87 -9.95 -22.52
N PRO A 22 -18.57 -8.83 -21.83
CA PRO A 22 -18.05 -7.66 -22.52
C PRO A 22 -16.78 -8.07 -23.29
N THR A 23 -16.82 -7.87 -24.58
CA THR A 23 -15.67 -8.13 -25.46
C THR A 23 -14.50 -7.34 -24.90
N PRO A 24 -13.31 -7.95 -24.73
CA PRO A 24 -12.13 -7.19 -24.31
C PRO A 24 -11.88 -6.11 -25.35
N ILE A 25 -12.00 -4.86 -24.95
CA ILE A 25 -11.61 -3.74 -25.80
C ILE A 25 -10.10 -3.66 -25.71
N ASP A 26 -9.42 -3.22 -26.77
CA ASP A 26 -8.02 -2.82 -26.76
C ASP A 26 -7.82 -1.59 -25.84
N ALA A 27 -8.20 -1.76 -24.58
CA ALA A 27 -8.19 -0.73 -23.57
C ALA A 27 -6.74 -0.48 -23.16
N ARG A 28 -6.23 0.70 -23.48
CA ARG A 28 -4.83 1.04 -23.33
C ARG A 28 -4.64 2.27 -22.50
N ILE A 29 -4.01 2.14 -21.34
CA ILE A 29 -3.49 3.28 -20.59
C ILE A 29 -1.98 3.32 -20.79
N SER A 30 -1.48 4.46 -21.27
CA SER A 30 -0.06 4.74 -21.40
C SER A 30 0.28 6.12 -20.87
N GLY A 31 1.55 6.39 -20.64
CA GLY A 31 1.91 7.72 -20.14
C GLY A 31 3.32 7.86 -19.66
N VAL A 32 3.54 8.82 -18.76
CA VAL A 32 4.84 9.13 -18.19
C VAL A 32 4.72 9.38 -16.68
N VAL A 33 5.71 8.92 -15.92
CA VAL A 33 5.87 9.23 -14.50
C VAL A 33 6.95 10.28 -14.34
N LEU A 34 6.61 11.36 -13.66
CA LEU A 34 7.48 12.49 -13.37
C LEU A 34 7.67 12.62 -11.85
N ASN A 35 8.84 13.06 -11.43
CA ASN A 35 9.06 13.45 -10.04
C ASN A 35 8.54 14.86 -9.74
N GLU A 36 8.74 15.32 -8.50
CA GLU A 36 8.32 16.64 -8.01
C GLU A 36 8.96 17.81 -8.78
N GLN A 37 10.13 17.59 -9.46
CA GLN A 37 10.77 18.57 -10.32
C GLN A 37 10.36 18.45 -11.80
N GLY A 38 9.42 17.57 -12.14
CA GLY A 38 8.98 17.33 -13.50
C GLY A 38 9.95 16.50 -14.35
N LYS A 39 10.93 15.80 -13.74
CA LYS A 39 11.85 14.91 -14.44
C LYS A 39 11.28 13.49 -14.52
N PRO A 40 11.47 12.78 -15.65
CA PRO A 40 11.03 11.39 -15.79
C PRO A 40 11.66 10.45 -14.75
N VAL A 41 10.86 9.48 -14.28
CA VAL A 41 11.30 8.51 -13.26
C VAL A 41 11.39 7.11 -13.87
N ALA A 42 12.61 6.72 -14.23
CA ALA A 42 12.88 5.39 -14.76
C ALA A 42 12.60 4.27 -13.74
N GLY A 43 12.01 3.16 -14.22
CA GLY A 43 11.74 1.97 -13.41
C GLY A 43 10.76 2.22 -12.24
N ALA A 44 9.92 3.24 -12.30
CA ALA A 44 8.78 3.35 -11.42
C ALA A 44 7.80 2.22 -11.70
N VAL A 45 7.15 1.71 -10.68
CA VAL A 45 6.03 0.77 -10.82
C VAL A 45 4.76 1.61 -10.92
N VAL A 46 4.02 1.42 -12.00
CA VAL A 46 2.70 2.03 -12.19
C VAL A 46 1.65 0.94 -12.08
N TYR A 47 0.56 1.21 -11.41
CA TYR A 47 -0.52 0.26 -11.26
C TYR A 47 -1.88 0.95 -11.21
N VAL A 48 -2.89 0.19 -11.57
CA VAL A 48 -4.28 0.60 -11.46
C VAL A 48 -5.00 -0.24 -10.42
N LEU A 49 -5.93 0.41 -9.72
CA LEU A 49 -6.93 -0.23 -8.89
C LEU A 49 -8.28 0.00 -9.56
N GLU A 50 -9.05 -1.07 -9.79
CA GLU A 50 -10.43 -0.97 -10.21
C GLU A 50 -11.25 -0.32 -9.10
N ASP A 51 -12.32 0.39 -9.44
CA ASP A 51 -13.09 1.27 -8.55
C ASP A 51 -13.13 0.80 -7.08
N PRO A 52 -12.63 1.61 -6.14
CA PRO A 52 -12.55 1.24 -4.72
C PRO A 52 -13.92 1.07 -4.02
N SER A 53 -15.02 1.36 -4.69
CA SER A 53 -16.37 1.10 -4.17
C SER A 53 -16.75 -0.40 -4.21
N SER A 54 -16.03 -1.22 -4.99
CA SER A 54 -16.17 -2.67 -4.98
C SER A 54 -15.26 -3.27 -3.88
N PHE A 55 -15.84 -3.69 -2.77
CA PHE A 55 -15.15 -4.36 -1.65
C PHE A 55 -14.61 -5.77 -1.97
N VAL A 56 -14.50 -6.14 -3.23
CA VAL A 56 -14.07 -7.47 -3.67
C VAL A 56 -12.70 -7.37 -4.29
N ASP A 57 -11.76 -8.13 -3.74
CA ASP A 57 -10.39 -8.42 -4.22
C ASP A 57 -9.87 -7.41 -5.25
N TRP A 58 -9.12 -6.45 -4.77
CA TRP A 58 -8.54 -5.37 -5.57
C TRP A 58 -7.59 -5.94 -6.61
N ALA A 59 -8.11 -6.26 -7.78
CA ALA A 59 -7.30 -6.72 -8.90
C ALA A 59 -6.33 -5.60 -9.27
N ARG A 60 -5.08 -5.77 -8.85
CA ARG A 60 -4.00 -4.84 -9.13
C ARG A 60 -3.29 -5.26 -10.40
N VAL A 61 -3.39 -4.45 -11.43
CA VAL A 61 -2.62 -4.63 -12.66
C VAL A 61 -1.44 -3.67 -12.63
N GLU A 62 -0.22 -4.21 -12.80
CA GLU A 62 1.03 -3.43 -12.70
C GLU A 62 1.79 -3.43 -14.03
N THR A 63 2.51 -2.33 -14.28
CA THR A 63 3.53 -2.18 -15.32
C THR A 63 4.72 -1.40 -14.78
N HIS A 64 5.83 -1.37 -15.54
CA HIS A 64 7.06 -0.67 -15.15
C HIS A 64 7.39 0.40 -16.17
N CYS A 65 7.91 1.52 -15.69
CA CYS A 65 8.42 2.56 -16.55
C CYS A 65 9.73 2.17 -17.23
N ASP A 66 9.89 2.58 -18.48
CA ASP A 66 11.16 2.51 -19.22
C ASP A 66 12.19 3.53 -18.68
N SER A 67 13.37 3.61 -19.33
CA SER A 67 14.42 4.55 -18.98
C SER A 67 14.05 6.02 -19.14
N ALA A 68 13.02 6.32 -19.92
CA ALA A 68 12.46 7.67 -20.12
C ALA A 68 11.25 7.94 -19.22
N GLY A 69 10.96 7.08 -18.24
CA GLY A 69 9.81 7.21 -17.33
C GLY A 69 8.47 6.89 -17.98
N ARG A 70 8.44 6.32 -19.19
CA ARG A 70 7.20 5.99 -19.90
C ARG A 70 6.69 4.63 -19.51
N PHE A 71 5.37 4.49 -19.40
CA PHE A 71 4.70 3.25 -19.10
C PHE A 71 3.59 2.95 -20.11
N ASP A 72 3.24 1.67 -20.24
CA ASP A 72 2.15 1.19 -21.07
C ASP A 72 1.59 -0.10 -20.44
N PHE A 73 0.27 -0.15 -20.24
CA PHE A 73 -0.41 -1.36 -19.73
C PHE A 73 -0.71 -2.37 -20.84
N GLY A 74 -0.63 -1.97 -22.12
CA GLY A 74 -1.03 -2.80 -23.25
C GLY A 74 -2.52 -3.18 -23.17
N GLU A 75 -2.84 -4.38 -23.62
CA GLU A 75 -4.23 -4.93 -23.68
C GLU A 75 -4.67 -5.59 -22.37
N LYS A 76 -4.09 -5.23 -21.23
CA LYS A 76 -4.34 -5.91 -19.95
C LYS A 76 -5.58 -5.43 -19.20
N LEU A 77 -6.15 -4.32 -19.61
CA LEU A 77 -7.26 -3.69 -18.91
C LEU A 77 -8.57 -3.92 -19.65
N LYS A 78 -9.65 -4.07 -18.88
CA LYS A 78 -11.02 -4.15 -19.40
C LYS A 78 -11.67 -2.76 -19.36
N ASP A 79 -12.89 -2.66 -19.88
CA ASP A 79 -13.72 -1.50 -19.65
C ASP A 79 -13.95 -1.30 -18.15
N GLY A 80 -13.82 -0.06 -17.69
CA GLY A 80 -14.01 0.25 -16.29
C GLY A 80 -13.47 1.62 -15.88
N ILE A 81 -13.64 1.91 -14.61
CA ILE A 81 -13.10 3.11 -13.96
C ILE A 81 -11.91 2.67 -13.11
N TYR A 82 -10.78 3.33 -13.30
CA TYR A 82 -9.52 2.98 -12.66
C TYR A 82 -8.92 4.16 -11.92
N GLN A 83 -8.38 3.88 -10.73
CA GLN A 83 -7.49 4.80 -10.03
C GLN A 83 -6.05 4.43 -10.34
N LEU A 84 -5.28 5.41 -10.82
CA LEU A 84 -3.90 5.24 -11.27
C LEU A 84 -2.93 5.71 -10.21
N TYR A 85 -1.97 4.84 -9.87
CA TYR A 85 -0.93 5.06 -8.87
C TYR A 85 0.45 4.78 -9.45
N ALA A 86 1.47 5.40 -8.85
CA ALA A 86 2.86 5.07 -9.12
C ALA A 86 3.70 5.10 -7.84
N ARG A 87 4.74 4.24 -7.79
CA ARG A 87 5.70 4.19 -6.70
C ARG A 87 7.12 3.95 -7.22
N LYS A 88 8.11 4.39 -6.48
CA LYS A 88 9.53 4.09 -6.68
C LYS A 88 10.25 4.13 -5.33
N GLU A 89 10.05 3.10 -4.51
CA GLU A 89 10.55 3.06 -3.13
C GLU A 89 12.08 3.22 -3.05
N SER A 90 12.81 2.62 -4.00
CA SER A 90 14.27 2.80 -4.12
C SER A 90 14.68 4.24 -4.42
N GLY A 91 13.78 5.06 -4.95
CA GLY A 91 13.95 6.50 -5.18
C GLY A 91 13.40 7.37 -4.06
N GLY A 92 12.79 6.77 -3.02
CA GLY A 92 12.14 7.47 -1.92
C GLY A 92 10.67 7.80 -2.16
N TYR A 93 10.03 7.28 -3.21
CA TYR A 93 8.62 7.51 -3.50
C TYR A 93 7.79 6.29 -3.08
N PRO A 94 7.08 6.38 -1.92
CA PRO A 94 6.32 5.27 -1.37
C PRO A 94 5.03 5.02 -2.14
N ASP A 95 4.35 3.95 -1.77
CA ASP A 95 3.04 3.60 -2.31
C ASP A 95 1.94 4.44 -1.64
N LEU A 96 1.39 5.42 -2.37
CA LEU A 96 0.36 6.32 -1.85
C LEU A 96 -1.04 5.69 -1.73
N ALA A 97 -1.25 4.48 -2.25
CA ALA A 97 -2.47 3.73 -1.94
C ALA A 97 -2.46 3.19 -0.48
N SER A 98 -1.29 3.15 0.15
CA SER A 98 -1.20 2.89 1.59
C SER A 98 -1.55 4.15 2.37
N ARG A 99 -2.60 4.09 3.20
CA ARG A 99 -3.03 5.20 4.05
C ARG A 99 -1.89 5.79 4.91
N PHE A 100 -0.89 4.99 5.26
CA PHE A 100 0.25 5.45 6.04
C PHE A 100 1.05 6.55 5.33
N TYR A 101 1.15 6.50 3.99
CA TYR A 101 1.87 7.49 3.18
C TYR A 101 0.98 8.52 2.52
N GLU A 102 -0.34 8.35 2.57
CA GLU A 102 -1.28 9.21 1.89
C GLU A 102 -1.19 10.66 2.36
N PRO A 103 -0.84 11.62 1.48
CA PRO A 103 -0.82 13.03 1.83
C PRO A 103 -2.24 13.56 2.10
N LEU A 104 -2.32 14.65 2.83
CA LEU A 104 -3.59 15.35 3.03
C LEU A 104 -4.15 15.82 1.68
N ASN A 105 -5.41 15.45 1.40
CA ASN A 105 -6.10 15.75 0.13
C ASN A 105 -5.49 15.08 -1.12
N PHE A 106 -4.70 14.02 -0.96
CA PHE A 106 -4.27 13.24 -2.11
C PHE A 106 -5.48 12.65 -2.84
N GLN A 107 -5.48 12.80 -4.16
CA GLN A 107 -6.48 12.19 -5.03
C GLN A 107 -5.75 11.51 -6.19
N PRO A 108 -5.89 10.20 -6.34
CA PRO A 108 -5.33 9.50 -7.48
C PRO A 108 -6.00 9.97 -8.78
N GLN A 109 -5.25 9.93 -9.86
CA GLN A 109 -5.82 10.20 -11.16
C GLN A 109 -6.84 9.10 -11.50
N THR A 110 -8.08 9.51 -11.78
CA THR A 110 -9.12 8.59 -12.23
C THR A 110 -9.14 8.54 -13.75
N ILE A 111 -9.18 7.34 -14.30
CA ILE A 111 -9.27 7.08 -15.74
C ILE A 111 -10.50 6.22 -16.01
N GLN A 112 -11.20 6.57 -17.10
CA GLN A 112 -12.37 5.83 -17.57
C GLN A 112 -12.06 5.22 -18.94
N LEU A 113 -12.13 3.90 -19.02
CA LEU A 113 -11.97 3.16 -20.26
C LEU A 113 -13.31 2.58 -20.66
N PHE A 114 -13.81 2.95 -21.83
CA PHE A 114 -15.03 2.43 -22.41
C PHE A 114 -14.87 2.27 -23.93
N GLY A 115 -15.79 1.56 -24.59
CA GLY A 115 -15.70 1.25 -26.00
C GLY A 115 -15.54 2.43 -26.97
N ASP A 116 -15.98 3.60 -26.59
CA ASP A 116 -15.82 4.86 -27.33
C ASP A 116 -14.55 5.65 -26.93
N HIS A 117 -13.93 5.31 -25.80
CA HIS A 117 -12.68 5.86 -25.29
C HIS A 117 -11.69 4.74 -24.89
N PRO A 118 -11.15 4.00 -25.88
CA PRO A 118 -10.37 2.80 -25.61
C PRO A 118 -8.93 3.10 -25.18
N ALA A 119 -8.44 4.34 -25.34
CA ALA A 119 -7.05 4.66 -24.99
C ALA A 119 -6.94 6.02 -24.29
N GLU A 120 -6.21 6.04 -23.18
CA GLU A 120 -5.94 7.24 -22.41
C GLU A 120 -4.44 7.44 -22.20
N LYS A 121 -4.01 8.71 -22.26
CA LYS A 121 -2.64 9.14 -21.92
C LYS A 121 -2.61 9.84 -20.58
N ALA A 122 -1.82 9.33 -19.66
CA ALA A 122 -1.70 9.84 -18.31
C ALA A 122 -0.32 10.46 -18.04
N THR A 123 -0.29 11.50 -17.22
CA THR A 123 0.93 12.00 -16.61
C THR A 123 0.80 11.89 -15.10
N ILE A 124 1.57 11.00 -14.51
CA ILE A 124 1.58 10.81 -13.05
C ILE A 124 2.72 11.66 -12.49
N ARG A 125 2.42 12.55 -11.55
CA ARG A 125 3.44 13.24 -10.76
C ARG A 125 3.55 12.55 -9.42
N LEU A 126 4.76 12.08 -9.12
CA LEU A 126 5.05 11.57 -7.78
C LEU A 126 5.04 12.74 -6.79
N GLU A 127 4.49 12.50 -5.63
CA GLU A 127 4.50 13.45 -4.52
C GLU A 127 5.94 13.65 -3.96
N ASP A 128 6.07 14.47 -2.93
CA ASP A 128 7.33 14.64 -2.22
C ASP A 128 7.92 13.29 -1.79
N LYS A 129 9.24 13.19 -1.82
CA LYS A 129 9.91 11.99 -1.29
C LYS A 129 9.57 11.77 0.17
N ALA A 130 9.34 10.53 0.54
CA ALA A 130 9.30 10.15 1.93
C ALA A 130 10.65 10.41 2.61
N ALA A 131 10.62 10.65 3.91
CA ALA A 131 11.81 10.63 4.74
C ALA A 131 12.23 9.19 5.05
N VAL A 132 13.46 8.99 5.49
CA VAL A 132 14.03 7.68 5.79
C VAL A 132 14.32 7.58 7.28
N LEU A 133 13.71 6.61 7.94
CA LEU A 133 14.02 6.23 9.31
C LEU A 133 14.92 5.00 9.30
N THR A 134 16.04 5.07 10.01
CA THR A 134 16.96 3.95 10.19
C THR A 134 17.33 3.82 11.65
N GLY A 135 17.83 2.65 12.05
CA GLY A 135 18.32 2.46 13.40
C GLY A 135 18.66 1.01 13.69
N ARG A 136 18.94 0.76 14.97
CA ARG A 136 19.19 -0.57 15.51
C ARG A 136 18.48 -0.72 16.85
N VAL A 137 17.88 -1.88 17.09
CA VAL A 137 17.28 -2.25 18.38
C VAL A 137 18.14 -3.34 19.02
N PHE A 138 18.50 -3.13 20.29
CA PHE A 138 19.38 -4.03 21.01
C PHE A 138 19.05 -4.06 22.50
N ASP A 139 19.46 -5.14 23.15
CA ASP A 139 19.45 -5.27 24.60
C ASP A 139 20.45 -4.29 25.22
N GLY A 140 19.99 -3.40 26.09
CA GLY A 140 20.78 -2.34 26.70
C GLY A 140 21.86 -2.86 27.65
N ASP A 141 21.70 -4.05 28.20
CA ASP A 141 22.65 -4.66 29.14
C ASP A 141 23.74 -5.45 28.41
N THR A 142 23.37 -6.16 27.33
CA THR A 142 24.29 -7.06 26.62
C THR A 142 24.78 -6.53 25.29
N GLY A 143 24.11 -5.53 24.71
CA GLY A 143 24.37 -5.01 23.37
C GLY A 143 23.98 -5.96 22.24
N GLN A 144 23.35 -7.11 22.53
CA GLN A 144 22.91 -8.07 21.54
C GLN A 144 21.65 -7.60 20.81
N PRO A 145 21.45 -7.98 19.52
CA PRO A 145 20.21 -7.69 18.82
C PRO A 145 19.00 -8.30 19.53
N LEU A 146 17.91 -7.55 19.58
CA LEU A 146 16.64 -8.03 20.11
C LEU A 146 15.65 -8.36 19.00
N ASN A 147 14.79 -9.36 19.27
CA ASN A 147 13.61 -9.63 18.46
C ASN A 147 12.50 -8.62 18.84
N ALA A 148 12.51 -7.46 18.20
CA ALA A 148 11.61 -6.37 18.53
C ALA A 148 10.77 -5.93 17.31
N GLY A 149 9.66 -5.27 17.56
CA GLY A 149 8.83 -4.60 16.56
C GLY A 149 9.06 -3.09 16.60
N VAL A 150 9.24 -2.48 15.44
CA VAL A 150 9.20 -1.04 15.26
C VAL A 150 7.86 -0.68 14.65
N TYR A 151 6.99 -0.08 15.44
CA TYR A 151 5.64 0.30 15.06
C TYR A 151 5.60 1.80 14.82
N LEU A 152 5.08 2.20 13.69
CA LEU A 152 4.92 3.57 13.27
C LEU A 152 3.43 3.92 13.21
N SER A 153 3.05 5.08 13.71
CA SER A 153 1.70 5.61 13.55
C SER A 153 1.76 7.01 12.94
N ASN A 154 1.07 7.20 11.83
CA ASN A 154 0.89 8.50 11.23
C ASN A 154 -0.20 9.24 12.02
N LEU A 155 0.20 10.26 12.79
CA LEU A 155 -0.72 10.99 13.68
C LEU A 155 -1.74 11.85 12.92
N ARG A 156 -1.57 12.02 11.60
CA ARG A 156 -2.49 12.79 10.78
C ARG A 156 -3.78 12.01 10.43
N ASN A 157 -3.66 10.71 10.18
CA ASN A 157 -4.76 9.88 9.68
C ASN A 157 -4.96 8.57 10.43
N ASP A 158 -4.27 8.42 11.55
CA ASP A 158 -4.39 7.29 12.49
C ASP A 158 -4.10 5.93 11.84
N SER A 159 -3.21 5.92 10.86
CA SER A 159 -2.77 4.70 10.18
C SER A 159 -1.40 4.25 10.66
N GLY A 160 -1.16 2.93 10.63
CA GLY A 160 0.06 2.34 11.15
C GLY A 160 0.83 1.52 10.12
N LEU A 161 2.12 1.37 10.41
CA LEU A 161 3.04 0.51 9.68
C LEU A 161 4.00 -0.18 10.68
N ARG A 162 4.31 -1.45 10.43
CA ARG A 162 5.36 -2.15 11.17
C ARG A 162 6.58 -2.35 10.29
N ILE A 163 7.76 -1.95 10.80
CA ILE A 163 9.05 -2.22 10.15
C ILE A 163 9.63 -3.51 10.73
N GLN A 164 10.13 -4.38 9.84
CA GLN A 164 10.84 -5.60 10.23
C GLN A 164 12.30 -5.27 10.54
N LEU A 165 12.87 -5.94 11.54
CA LEU A 165 14.29 -5.92 11.85
C LEU A 165 15.03 -7.00 11.05
N ASP A 166 16.28 -6.72 10.69
CA ASP A 166 17.18 -7.77 10.23
C ASP A 166 17.76 -8.59 11.41
N SER A 167 18.50 -9.66 11.13
CA SER A 167 19.11 -10.52 12.14
C SER A 167 20.12 -9.82 13.04
N LYS A 168 20.55 -8.61 12.71
CA LYS A 168 21.46 -7.77 13.51
C LYS A 168 20.72 -6.69 14.30
N GLY A 169 19.38 -6.72 14.25
CA GLY A 169 18.51 -5.74 14.88
C GLY A 169 18.39 -4.42 14.14
N ASN A 170 18.94 -4.29 12.93
CA ASN A 170 18.81 -3.05 12.17
C ASN A 170 17.45 -2.95 11.50
N PHE A 171 16.99 -1.72 11.34
CA PHE A 171 15.78 -1.40 10.59
C PHE A 171 15.99 -0.23 9.64
N ARG A 172 15.22 -0.23 8.57
CA ARG A 172 15.10 0.86 7.64
C ARG A 172 13.67 0.89 7.10
N GLY A 173 13.04 2.07 7.17
CA GLY A 173 11.71 2.29 6.62
C GLY A 173 11.57 3.67 6.03
N LEU A 174 10.64 3.81 5.09
CA LEU A 174 10.17 5.12 4.64
C LEU A 174 9.12 5.60 5.63
N ILE A 175 9.06 6.90 5.85
CA ILE A 175 8.00 7.55 6.64
C ILE A 175 7.49 8.78 5.89
N PRO A 176 6.20 9.14 6.02
CA PRO A 176 5.67 10.32 5.36
C PRO A 176 6.43 11.58 5.82
N ALA A 177 6.82 12.40 4.84
CA ALA A 177 7.50 13.66 5.13
C ALA A 177 6.54 14.73 5.65
N LYS A 178 7.04 15.72 6.38
CA LYS A 178 6.27 16.86 6.92
C LYS A 178 5.03 16.41 7.72
N THR A 179 5.16 15.27 8.39
CA THR A 179 4.07 14.63 9.14
C THR A 179 4.62 14.13 10.46
N ASP A 180 3.85 14.30 11.52
CA ASP A 180 4.20 13.75 12.82
C ASP A 180 3.97 12.23 12.80
N VAL A 181 5.06 11.48 12.94
CA VAL A 181 5.04 10.02 13.01
C VAL A 181 5.44 9.60 14.42
N TYR A 182 4.54 8.95 15.11
CA TYR A 182 4.80 8.31 16.38
C TYR A 182 5.50 6.98 16.16
N ILE A 183 6.57 6.76 16.90
CA ILE A 183 7.40 5.55 16.83
C ILE A 183 7.30 4.87 18.18
N MET A 184 6.95 3.58 18.15
CA MET A 184 7.00 2.71 19.32
C MET A 184 7.88 1.50 19.01
N VAL A 185 8.80 1.20 19.89
CA VAL A 185 9.66 0.01 19.80
C VAL A 185 9.45 -0.83 21.05
N GLN A 186 9.08 -2.09 20.84
CA GLN A 186 8.89 -3.06 21.91
C GLN A 186 9.35 -4.46 21.47
N GLU A 187 9.72 -5.26 22.41
CA GLU A 187 10.04 -6.67 22.19
C GLU A 187 8.79 -7.45 21.75
N VAL A 188 8.98 -8.50 20.91
CA VAL A 188 7.88 -9.23 20.28
C VAL A 188 7.60 -10.57 20.96
N ASP A 189 8.48 -11.07 21.81
CA ASP A 189 8.30 -12.34 22.51
C ASP A 189 7.17 -12.27 23.56
N ARG A 190 6.68 -13.44 23.96
CA ARG A 190 5.45 -13.58 24.74
C ARG A 190 5.52 -13.02 26.17
N ASP A 191 6.71 -12.72 26.64
CA ASP A 191 6.94 -12.18 27.98
C ASP A 191 7.10 -10.66 27.95
N GLN A 192 6.14 -9.97 27.30
CA GLN A 192 6.14 -8.49 27.09
C GLN A 192 6.27 -7.68 28.39
N GLU A 193 6.03 -8.29 29.56
CA GLU A 193 6.10 -7.60 30.84
C GLU A 193 7.52 -7.32 31.31
N ASP A 194 8.52 -7.97 30.68
CA ASP A 194 9.92 -7.93 31.14
C ASP A 194 10.78 -6.88 30.45
N TRP A 195 10.27 -6.16 29.43
CA TRP A 195 11.06 -5.19 28.69
C TRP A 195 10.49 -3.77 28.71
N SER A 196 11.39 -2.80 28.70
CA SER A 196 11.00 -1.39 28.53
C SER A 196 10.42 -1.16 27.13
N ILE A 197 9.55 -0.16 27.01
CA ILE A 197 9.03 0.31 25.73
C ILE A 197 9.70 1.64 25.43
N PHE A 198 10.23 1.79 24.20
CA PHE A 198 10.72 3.08 23.71
C PHE A 198 9.65 3.75 22.86
N THR A 199 9.44 5.04 23.09
CA THR A 199 8.51 5.86 22.28
C THR A 199 9.12 7.20 21.95
N THR A 200 8.84 7.71 20.76
CA THR A 200 9.18 9.06 20.33
C THR A 200 8.31 9.51 19.16
N THR A 201 8.32 10.80 18.86
CA THR A 201 7.68 11.36 17.66
C THR A 201 8.72 12.04 16.81
N VAL A 202 8.61 11.91 15.49
CA VAL A 202 9.47 12.59 14.52
C VAL A 202 8.65 13.27 13.45
N ASN A 203 9.16 14.40 12.98
CA ASN A 203 8.68 15.10 11.79
C ASN A 203 9.91 15.42 10.95
N LEU A 204 9.97 14.91 9.73
CA LEU A 204 11.15 15.00 8.87
C LEU A 204 10.81 15.63 7.53
N ASP A 205 11.78 16.31 6.94
CA ASP A 205 11.65 16.86 5.60
C ASP A 205 11.74 15.78 4.50
N PRO A 206 11.22 16.04 3.29
CA PRO A 206 11.33 15.14 2.15
C PRO A 206 12.77 14.70 1.87
N GLY A 207 12.99 13.39 1.81
CA GLY A 207 14.29 12.78 1.58
C GLY A 207 15.26 12.86 2.76
N GLN A 208 14.90 13.48 3.86
CA GLN A 208 15.72 13.52 5.07
C GLN A 208 15.88 12.10 5.64
N THR A 209 17.09 11.81 6.15
CA THR A 209 17.35 10.55 6.87
C THR A 209 17.57 10.84 8.34
N LYS A 210 16.91 10.10 9.22
CA LYS A 210 17.14 10.12 10.67
C LYS A 210 17.48 8.71 11.16
N ARG A 211 18.55 8.65 11.97
CA ARG A 211 18.93 7.42 12.68
C ARG A 211 18.47 7.50 14.14
N ILE A 212 17.84 6.42 14.62
CA ILE A 212 17.41 6.25 16.01
C ILE A 212 17.86 4.83 16.43
N ASP A 213 18.90 4.76 17.26
CA ASP A 213 19.29 3.51 17.88
C ASP A 213 18.58 3.39 19.23
N VAL A 214 17.97 2.23 19.49
CA VAL A 214 17.10 1.99 20.65
C VAL A 214 17.67 0.86 21.47
N SER A 215 17.98 1.13 22.74
CA SER A 215 18.29 0.13 23.76
C SER A 215 17.04 -0.13 24.60
N LEU A 216 16.62 -1.38 24.66
CA LEU A 216 15.57 -1.83 25.57
C LEU A 216 16.22 -2.53 26.77
N PHE A 217 15.66 -2.34 27.95
CA PHE A 217 16.15 -2.93 29.19
C PHE A 217 15.07 -3.84 29.77
N ARG A 218 15.49 -4.92 30.43
CA ARG A 218 14.56 -5.73 31.19
C ARG A 218 14.01 -4.94 32.37
N ALA A 219 12.71 -5.05 32.59
CA ALA A 219 12.10 -4.47 33.78
C ALA A 219 12.67 -5.20 35.02
N PRO A 220 12.97 -4.46 36.11
CA PRO A 220 13.41 -5.10 37.34
C PRO A 220 12.30 -6.06 37.81
N VAL A 221 12.67 -7.33 38.06
CA VAL A 221 11.77 -8.33 38.64
C VAL A 221 11.14 -7.75 39.88
N ARG A 222 9.83 -7.56 39.88
CA ARG A 222 9.11 -7.16 41.09
C ARG A 222 9.29 -8.25 42.11
N SER A 223 10.09 -7.96 43.14
CA SER A 223 10.32 -8.87 44.29
C SER A 223 9.05 -8.96 45.16
N GLY A 224 7.99 -9.54 44.61
CA GLY A 224 6.68 -9.61 45.28
C GLY A 224 5.89 -10.88 45.06
N ASP A 225 6.26 -11.73 44.10
CA ASP A 225 5.47 -12.92 43.75
C ASP A 225 6.11 -14.24 44.19
N ALA A 226 6.95 -14.20 45.23
CA ALA A 226 7.39 -15.40 45.96
C ALA A 226 6.50 -15.61 47.18
N GLN A 227 5.30 -16.15 47.00
CA GLN A 227 4.50 -16.81 48.05
C GLN A 227 3.94 -18.13 47.53
#